data_d41b4a52c017678100ca2a684209c059
#
_entry.id   d41b4a52c017678100ca2a684209c059
#
_cell.length_a   1.000
_cell.length_b   1.000
_cell.length_c   1.000
_cell.angle_alpha   90.00
_cell.angle_beta   90.00
_cell.angle_gamma   90.00
#
_symmetry.space_group_name_H-M   'P 1'
#
loop_
_entity.id
_entity.type
_entity.pdbx_description
1 polymer ?
#
loop_
_entity_poly.entity_id
_entity_poly.type
_entity_poly.pdbx_seq_one_letter_code
_entity_poly.pdbx_strand_id
1 'polypeptide(L)'
;MARLYADEQYPHPVVEYLRVLGHDVLTVQEAGKANQKVPDSEVLAFAAIACRAVLTQNRKDFIQLHRAQTSHGGIIACTNDRNWEALANRVDAAIAAEESLPGKLIRVVRPAAPQS
;
A
#
# COMPACT_ATOMS: atom_id res chain seq x y z
N MET A 1 -13.69 -5.34 -2.01
CA MET A 1 -13.00 -4.58 -0.98
C MET A 1 -11.71 -5.27 -0.58
N ALA A 2 -10.66 -4.50 -0.42
CA ALA A 2 -9.36 -5.08 -0.15
C ALA A 2 -8.99 -4.98 1.33
N ARG A 3 -8.15 -5.90 1.78
CA ARG A 3 -7.52 -5.85 3.11
C ARG A 3 -6.10 -5.34 2.92
N LEU A 4 -5.79 -4.23 3.56
CA LEU A 4 -4.54 -3.50 3.33
C LEU A 4 -3.80 -3.28 4.65
N TYR A 5 -2.47 -3.14 4.55
CA TYR A 5 -1.60 -2.81 5.68
C TYR A 5 -0.75 -1.62 5.27
N ALA A 6 -1.04 -0.44 5.84
CA ALA A 6 -0.30 0.78 5.52
C ALA A 6 0.99 0.84 6.34
N ASP A 7 2.13 1.06 5.66
CA ASP A 7 3.40 1.19 6.36
C ASP A 7 3.44 2.47 7.20
N GLU A 8 4.47 2.60 8.04
CA GLU A 8 4.53 3.67 9.03
C GLU A 8 4.54 5.07 8.41
N GLN A 9 5.11 5.21 7.22
CA GLN A 9 5.25 6.50 6.54
C GLN A 9 4.10 6.82 5.61
N TYR A 10 3.14 5.92 5.45
CA TYR A 10 2.03 6.16 4.53
C TYR A 10 1.11 7.25 5.06
N PRO A 11 0.66 8.20 4.22
CA PRO A 11 -0.17 9.32 4.69
C PRO A 11 -1.48 8.84 5.31
N HIS A 12 -1.71 9.20 6.57
CA HIS A 12 -2.93 8.79 7.27
C HIS A 12 -4.22 9.29 6.60
N PRO A 13 -4.27 10.51 6.03
CA PRO A 13 -5.49 10.94 5.33
C PRO A 13 -5.88 10.03 4.17
N VAL A 14 -4.91 9.43 3.46
CA VAL A 14 -5.21 8.46 2.41
C VAL A 14 -5.86 7.22 2.99
N VAL A 15 -5.38 6.77 4.16
CA VAL A 15 -5.98 5.63 4.87
C VAL A 15 -7.44 5.90 5.17
N GLU A 16 -7.77 7.11 5.64
CA GLU A 16 -9.15 7.48 5.96
C GLU A 16 -10.03 7.51 4.72
N TYR A 17 -9.54 8.06 3.60
CA TYR A 17 -10.29 8.03 2.35
C TYR A 17 -10.54 6.60 1.86
N LEU A 18 -9.54 5.72 1.98
CA LEU A 18 -9.69 4.32 1.59
C LEU A 18 -10.73 3.59 2.46
N ARG A 19 -10.77 3.91 3.75
CA ARG A 19 -11.78 3.35 4.65
C ARG A 19 -13.19 3.78 4.24
N VAL A 20 -13.36 5.04 3.86
CA VAL A 20 -14.64 5.55 3.35
C VAL A 20 -15.05 4.79 2.08
N LEU A 21 -14.08 4.44 1.23
CA LEU A 21 -14.34 3.66 0.02
C LEU A 21 -14.62 2.17 0.31
N GLY A 22 -14.53 1.76 1.56
CA GLY A 22 -14.91 0.41 1.99
C GLY A 22 -13.75 -0.57 2.16
N HIS A 23 -12.51 -0.10 2.10
CA HIS A 23 -11.36 -0.98 2.30
C HIS A 23 -11.06 -1.16 3.80
N ASP A 24 -10.60 -2.36 4.15
CA ASP A 24 -10.15 -2.68 5.51
C ASP A 24 -8.66 -2.38 5.60
N VAL A 25 -8.31 -1.23 6.16
CA VAL A 25 -6.93 -0.78 6.27
C VAL A 25 -6.48 -0.85 7.73
N LEU A 26 -5.43 -1.63 7.97
CA LEU A 26 -4.72 -1.66 9.24
C LEU A 26 -3.44 -0.83 9.11
N THR A 27 -3.14 0.01 10.08
CA THR A 27 -1.88 0.77 10.07
C THR A 27 -0.84 0.11 10.97
N VAL A 28 0.43 0.42 10.73
CA VAL A 28 1.52 -0.05 11.58
C VAL A 28 1.31 0.38 13.02
N GLN A 29 0.79 1.60 13.24
CA GLN A 29 0.50 2.09 14.58
C GLN A 29 -0.59 1.26 15.26
N GLU A 30 -1.68 0.96 14.56
CA GLU A 30 -2.78 0.14 15.09
C GLU A 30 -2.31 -1.28 15.40
N ALA A 31 -1.34 -1.79 14.65
CA ALA A 31 -0.75 -3.10 14.91
C ALA A 31 0.23 -3.10 16.08
N GLY A 32 0.45 -1.95 16.72
CA GLY A 32 1.36 -1.84 17.85
C GLY A 32 2.84 -1.88 17.48
N LYS A 33 3.18 -1.57 16.24
CA LYS A 33 4.54 -1.70 15.71
C LYS A 33 5.19 -0.35 15.34
N ALA A 34 4.54 0.77 15.67
CA ALA A 34 5.08 2.10 15.38
C ALA A 34 6.36 2.37 16.17
N ASN A 35 7.29 3.09 15.54
CA ASN A 35 8.56 3.50 16.15
C ASN A 35 9.49 2.36 16.53
N GLN A 36 9.28 1.16 16.00
CA GLN A 36 10.12 0.00 16.28
C GLN A 36 11.15 -0.27 15.19
N LYS A 37 11.23 0.60 14.18
CA LYS A 37 12.15 0.46 13.04
C LYS A 37 12.07 -0.94 12.42
N VAL A 38 10.85 -1.41 12.21
CA VAL A 38 10.61 -2.74 11.65
C VAL A 38 11.11 -2.76 10.20
N PRO A 39 11.98 -3.71 9.82
CA PRO A 39 12.44 -3.82 8.44
C PRO A 39 11.28 -4.05 7.46
N ASP A 40 11.44 -3.57 6.23
CA ASP A 40 10.40 -3.70 5.19
C ASP A 40 10.05 -5.16 4.92
N SER A 41 11.03 -6.06 4.99
CA SER A 41 10.77 -7.50 4.84
C SER A 41 9.83 -8.04 5.92
N GLU A 42 9.93 -7.54 7.14
CA GLU A 42 9.04 -7.94 8.23
C GLU A 42 7.66 -7.31 8.09
N VAL A 43 7.58 -6.07 7.58
CA VAL A 43 6.31 -5.44 7.25
C VAL A 43 5.56 -6.30 6.23
N LEU A 44 6.25 -6.73 5.20
CA LEU A 44 5.68 -7.57 4.15
C LEU A 44 5.24 -8.93 4.69
N ALA A 45 6.06 -9.56 5.54
CA ALA A 45 5.75 -10.85 6.14
C ALA A 45 4.54 -10.76 7.08
N PHE A 46 4.48 -9.73 7.91
CA PHE A 46 3.32 -9.50 8.79
C PHE A 46 2.04 -9.34 7.99
N ALA A 47 2.08 -8.54 6.93
CA ALA A 47 0.92 -8.32 6.08
C ALA A 47 0.45 -9.62 5.44
N ALA A 48 1.39 -10.45 4.97
CA ALA A 48 1.05 -11.74 4.36
C ALA A 48 0.33 -12.66 5.35
N ILE A 49 0.82 -12.74 6.59
CA ILE A 49 0.18 -13.54 7.63
C ILE A 49 -1.22 -13.01 7.94
N ALA A 50 -1.41 -11.71 7.92
CA ALA A 50 -2.70 -11.07 8.16
C ALA A 50 -3.61 -11.07 6.92
N CYS A 51 -3.18 -11.66 5.81
CA CYS A 51 -3.90 -11.67 4.53
C CYS A 51 -4.17 -10.25 4.03
N ARG A 52 -3.16 -9.39 4.09
CA ARG A 52 -3.25 -7.99 3.69
C ARG A 52 -2.19 -7.64 2.66
N ALA A 53 -2.52 -6.73 1.74
CA ALA A 53 -1.54 -6.15 0.84
C ALA A 53 -0.93 -4.90 1.49
N VAL A 54 0.36 -4.68 1.28
CA VAL A 54 1.06 -3.52 1.82
C VAL A 54 0.80 -2.28 0.97
N LEU A 55 0.44 -1.17 1.62
CA LEU A 55 0.40 0.16 1.01
C LEU A 55 1.68 0.90 1.40
N THR A 56 2.44 1.37 0.43
CA THR A 56 3.70 2.04 0.71
C THR A 56 4.03 3.11 -0.31
N GLN A 57 4.79 4.12 0.12
CA GLN A 57 5.45 5.08 -0.76
C GLN A 57 6.94 4.77 -0.92
N ASN A 58 7.45 3.78 -0.20
CA ASN A 58 8.83 3.32 -0.31
C ASN A 58 8.95 2.32 -1.46
N ARG A 59 8.78 2.83 -2.68
CA ARG A 59 8.66 2.00 -3.88
C ARG A 59 9.90 1.15 -4.14
N LYS A 60 11.07 1.77 -4.05
CA LYS A 60 12.32 1.09 -4.41
C LYS A 60 12.54 -0.16 -3.59
N ASP A 61 12.39 -0.05 -2.27
CA ASP A 61 12.67 -1.16 -1.37
C ASP A 61 11.65 -2.29 -1.52
N PHE A 62 10.37 -1.95 -1.65
CA PHE A 62 9.33 -2.97 -1.82
C PHE A 62 9.35 -3.61 -3.20
N ILE A 63 9.74 -2.89 -4.25
CA ILE A 63 9.94 -3.48 -5.57
C ILE A 63 11.09 -4.51 -5.51
N GLN A 64 12.17 -4.22 -4.80
CA GLN A 64 13.26 -5.17 -4.62
C GLN A 64 12.81 -6.41 -3.86
N LEU A 65 12.01 -6.25 -2.82
CA LEU A 65 11.45 -7.39 -2.09
C LEU A 65 10.57 -8.26 -2.98
N HIS A 66 9.75 -7.64 -3.82
CA HIS A 66 8.92 -8.38 -4.78
C HIS A 66 9.78 -9.19 -5.77
N ARG A 67 10.88 -8.60 -6.24
CA ARG A 67 11.79 -9.29 -7.16
C ARG A 67 12.50 -10.46 -6.49
N ALA A 68 12.76 -10.35 -5.19
CA ALA A 68 13.42 -11.41 -4.43
C ALA A 68 12.47 -12.57 -4.13
N GLN A 69 11.18 -12.28 -3.90
CA GLN A 69 10.18 -13.30 -3.65
C GLN A 69 8.79 -12.77 -3.98
N THR A 70 7.96 -13.61 -4.56
CA THR A 70 6.57 -13.26 -4.86
C THR A 70 5.58 -13.87 -3.88
N SER A 71 6.06 -14.59 -2.87
CA SER A 71 5.22 -15.21 -1.84
C SER A 71 4.88 -14.18 -0.76
N HIS A 72 3.99 -13.27 -1.07
CA HIS A 72 3.53 -12.21 -0.15
C HIS A 72 2.05 -11.89 -0.41
N GLY A 73 1.47 -11.05 0.42
CA GLY A 73 0.05 -10.71 0.34
C GLY A 73 -0.31 -9.65 -0.70
N GLY A 74 0.67 -9.14 -1.42
CA GLY A 74 0.52 -8.06 -2.38
C GLY A 74 1.23 -6.79 -1.92
N ILE A 75 1.66 -5.98 -2.89
CA ILE A 75 2.32 -4.69 -2.65
C ILE A 75 1.66 -3.66 -3.54
N ILE A 76 1.20 -2.56 -2.95
CA ILE A 76 0.70 -1.40 -3.67
C ILE A 76 1.68 -0.27 -3.43
N ALA A 77 2.54 -0.03 -4.41
CA ALA A 77 3.62 0.94 -4.33
C ALA A 77 3.18 2.25 -5.00
N CYS A 78 3.06 3.30 -4.20
CA CYS A 78 2.51 4.58 -4.62
C CYS A 78 3.59 5.64 -4.76
N THR A 79 3.48 6.49 -5.77
CA THR A 79 4.27 7.72 -5.81
C THR A 79 3.77 8.71 -4.75
N ASN A 80 4.64 9.63 -4.32
CA ASN A 80 4.23 10.70 -3.44
C ASN A 80 3.21 11.59 -4.15
N ASP A 81 2.12 11.88 -3.46
CA ASP A 81 1.07 12.73 -3.99
C ASP A 81 0.38 13.44 -2.83
N ARG A 82 0.38 14.76 -2.86
CA ARG A 82 -0.27 15.57 -1.82
C ARG A 82 -1.78 15.65 -1.99
N ASN A 83 -2.28 15.31 -3.14
CA ASN A 83 -3.73 15.20 -3.34
C ASN A 83 -4.17 13.83 -2.83
N TRP A 84 -4.42 13.76 -1.55
CA TRP A 84 -4.68 12.49 -0.85
C TRP A 84 -5.96 11.81 -1.30
N GLU A 85 -7.00 12.59 -1.59
CA GLU A 85 -8.23 12.03 -2.12
C GLU A 85 -8.02 11.41 -3.50
N ALA A 86 -7.30 12.11 -4.39
CA ALA A 86 -6.99 11.59 -5.71
C ALA A 86 -6.12 10.33 -5.62
N LEU A 87 -5.16 10.30 -4.70
CA LEU A 87 -4.34 9.11 -4.49
C LEU A 87 -5.19 7.93 -4.03
N ALA A 88 -6.08 8.15 -3.08
CA ALA A 88 -6.99 7.10 -2.60
C ALA A 88 -7.86 6.56 -3.75
N ASN A 89 -8.39 7.43 -4.58
CA ASN A 89 -9.20 7.02 -5.74
C ASN A 89 -8.38 6.21 -6.75
N ARG A 90 -7.12 6.57 -6.97
CA ARG A 90 -6.22 5.81 -7.85
C ARG A 90 -5.88 4.44 -7.27
N VAL A 91 -5.66 4.36 -5.96
CA VAL A 91 -5.45 3.08 -5.28
C VAL A 91 -6.69 2.20 -5.42
N ASP A 92 -7.85 2.76 -5.16
CA ASP A 92 -9.13 2.03 -5.30
C ASP A 92 -9.31 1.48 -6.71
N ALA A 93 -9.08 2.31 -7.73
CA ALA A 93 -9.19 1.89 -9.12
C ALA A 93 -8.19 0.80 -9.49
N ALA A 94 -6.95 0.91 -8.98
CA ALA A 94 -5.92 -0.10 -9.24
C ALA A 94 -6.28 -1.44 -8.61
N ILE A 95 -6.85 -1.43 -7.42
CA ILE A 95 -7.32 -2.64 -6.75
C ILE A 95 -8.47 -3.26 -7.53
N ALA A 96 -9.42 -2.45 -7.99
CA ALA A 96 -10.58 -2.92 -8.73
C ALA A 96 -10.19 -3.56 -10.07
N ALA A 97 -9.05 -3.20 -10.62
CA ALA A 97 -8.55 -3.76 -11.87
C ALA A 97 -7.93 -5.16 -11.70
N GLU A 98 -7.74 -5.63 -10.46
CA GLU A 98 -7.12 -6.91 -10.17
C GLU A 98 -8.13 -7.90 -9.61
N GLU A 99 -8.02 -9.17 -10.02
CA GLU A 99 -8.86 -10.24 -9.47
C GLU A 99 -8.44 -10.60 -8.05
N SER A 100 -7.13 -10.55 -7.77
CA SER A 100 -6.59 -10.84 -6.45
C SER A 100 -5.28 -10.09 -6.26
N LEU A 101 -4.90 -9.86 -5.00
CA LEU A 101 -3.70 -9.10 -4.66
C LEU A 101 -2.49 -9.96 -4.29
N PRO A 102 -2.63 -11.15 -3.69
CA PRO A 102 -1.45 -11.92 -3.25
C PRO A 102 -0.46 -12.15 -4.39
N GLY A 103 0.81 -11.94 -4.09
CA GLY A 103 1.90 -12.15 -5.03
C GLY A 103 2.09 -11.06 -6.07
N LYS A 104 1.29 -10.01 -6.04
CA LYS A 104 1.32 -8.97 -7.07
C LYS A 104 1.99 -7.70 -6.60
N LEU A 105 2.65 -7.02 -7.52
CA LEU A 105 3.15 -5.66 -7.33
C LEU A 105 2.31 -4.74 -8.19
N ILE A 106 1.58 -3.84 -7.55
CA ILE A 106 0.75 -2.84 -8.21
C ILE A 106 1.40 -1.48 -8.02
N ARG A 107 1.65 -0.78 -9.12
CA ARG A 107 2.23 0.57 -9.07
C ARG A 107 1.13 1.58 -9.27
N VAL A 108 1.00 2.51 -8.32
CA VAL A 108 0.05 3.63 -8.41
C VAL A 108 0.87 4.89 -8.62
N VAL A 109 0.84 5.41 -9.83
CA VAL A 109 1.70 6.50 -10.26
C VAL A 109 0.87 7.78 -10.39
N ARG A 110 1.37 8.88 -9.80
CA ARG A 110 0.75 10.19 -9.98
C ARG A 110 0.89 10.60 -11.44
N PRO A 111 -0.21 10.99 -12.12
CA PRO A 111 -0.12 11.45 -13.49
C PRO A 111 0.76 12.69 -13.59
N ALA A 112 1.45 12.83 -14.72
CA ALA A 112 2.17 14.06 -15.01
C ALA A 112 1.18 15.22 -15.10
N ALA A 113 1.59 16.41 -14.62
CA ALA A 113 0.76 17.59 -14.73
C ALA A 113 0.48 17.87 -16.21
N PRO A 114 -0.77 18.23 -16.56
CA PRO A 114 -1.05 18.56 -17.95
C PRO A 114 -0.22 19.77 -18.38
N GLN A 115 0.34 19.68 -19.58
CA GLN A 115 1.06 20.78 -20.15
C GLN A 115 0.07 21.67 -20.90
N SER A 116 0.08 22.92 -20.52
CA SER A 116 -0.79 23.91 -21.14
C SER A 116 -0.07 24.66 -22.24
#